data_71635cf462e305162ba6f6731d6ace70
#
_entry.id   71635cf462e305162ba6f6731d6ace70
#
_cell.length_a   1.000
_cell.length_b   1.000
_cell.length_c   1.000
_cell.angle_alpha   90.00
_cell.angle_beta   90.00
_cell.angle_gamma   90.00
#
_symmetry.space_group_name_H-M   'P 1'
#
loop_
_entity.id
_entity.type
_entity.pdbx_description
1 polymer ?
#
loop_
_entity_poly.entity_id
_entity_poly.type
_entity_poly.pdbx_seq_one_letter_code
_entity_poly.pdbx_strand_id
1 'polypeptide(L)'
;MNSSMIGKIEKAHRYAREPERIRFTSFEATFRGSHDDYVVQLRGDEWSCNCHTFSSHVVGTCSHIMAMQQLLAPMLSEEARFATEQVALAS
;
A
#
# COMPACT_ATOMS: atom_id res chain seq x y z
N MET A 1 -3.61 19.80 29.48
CA MET A 1 -4.32 19.28 28.30
C MET A 1 -5.82 19.26 28.61
N ASN A 2 -6.63 19.76 27.70
CA ASN A 2 -8.06 19.82 27.99
C ASN A 2 -8.74 18.49 27.63
N SER A 3 -9.98 18.34 28.12
CA SER A 3 -10.72 17.09 27.97
C SER A 3 -11.03 16.73 26.51
N SER A 4 -11.22 17.74 25.64
CA SER A 4 -11.49 17.46 24.24
C SER A 4 -10.26 16.87 23.53
N MET A 5 -9.07 17.27 23.93
CA MET A 5 -7.84 16.69 23.40
C MET A 5 -7.66 15.24 23.87
N ILE A 6 -7.97 14.98 25.13
CA ILE A 6 -7.89 13.61 25.67
C ILE A 6 -8.85 12.69 24.90
N GLY A 7 -10.07 13.15 24.63
CA GLY A 7 -11.02 12.37 23.85
C GLY A 7 -10.55 12.08 22.44
N LYS A 8 -9.89 13.06 21.81
CA LYS A 8 -9.35 12.86 20.47
C LYS A 8 -8.21 11.85 20.46
N ILE A 9 -7.37 11.88 21.49
CA ILE A 9 -6.26 10.93 21.60
C ILE A 9 -6.80 9.51 21.76
N GLU A 10 -7.80 9.32 22.59
CA GLU A 10 -8.41 8.02 22.80
C GLU A 10 -9.05 7.48 21.52
N LYS A 11 -9.76 8.34 20.79
CA LYS A 11 -10.35 7.95 19.51
C LYS A 11 -9.27 7.58 18.50
N ALA A 12 -8.19 8.35 18.46
CA ALA A 12 -7.10 8.08 17.52
C ALA A 12 -6.47 6.71 17.77
N HIS A 13 -6.27 6.37 19.05
CA HIS A 13 -5.74 5.05 19.40
C HIS A 13 -6.66 3.93 18.94
N ARG A 14 -7.96 4.11 19.14
CA ARG A 14 -8.93 3.10 18.73
C ARG A 14 -8.98 2.97 17.22
N TYR A 15 -9.01 4.08 16.50
CA TYR A 15 -9.04 4.04 15.04
C TYR A 15 -7.78 3.41 14.47
N ALA A 16 -6.63 3.66 15.09
CA ALA A 16 -5.36 3.10 14.61
C ALA A 16 -5.31 1.58 14.72
N ARG A 17 -6.16 0.99 15.56
CA ARG A 17 -6.25 -0.45 15.69
C ARG A 17 -7.23 -1.07 14.70
N GLU A 18 -7.89 -0.25 13.89
CA GLU A 18 -8.90 -0.69 12.95
C GLU A 18 -8.53 -0.18 11.56
N PRO A 19 -7.47 -0.72 10.96
CA PRO A 19 -7.00 -0.25 9.65
C PRO A 19 -8.02 -0.42 8.54
N GLU A 20 -8.97 -1.33 8.70
CA GLU A 20 -10.03 -1.55 7.71
C GLU A 20 -10.99 -0.36 7.59
N ARG A 21 -10.93 0.61 8.50
CA ARG A 21 -11.70 1.85 8.37
C ARG A 21 -11.18 2.75 7.28
N ILE A 22 -9.91 2.54 6.88
CA ILE A 22 -9.22 3.39 5.91
C ILE A 22 -9.16 2.65 4.60
N ARG A 23 -9.45 3.34 3.51
CA ARG A 23 -9.28 2.82 2.17
C ARG A 23 -8.43 3.79 1.37
N PHE A 24 -7.28 3.33 0.95
CA PHE A 24 -6.44 4.13 0.06
C PHE A 24 -7.03 4.12 -1.35
N THR A 25 -7.20 5.29 -1.91
CA THR A 25 -7.63 5.44 -3.31
C THR A 25 -6.45 5.77 -4.20
N SER A 26 -5.51 6.53 -3.66
CA SER A 26 -4.26 6.81 -4.37
C SER A 26 -3.23 7.28 -3.35
N PHE A 27 -1.97 6.96 -3.61
CA PHE A 27 -0.87 7.46 -2.78
C PHE A 27 0.44 7.31 -3.53
N GLU A 28 1.46 7.97 -3.00
CA GLU A 28 2.84 7.83 -3.43
C GLU A 28 3.67 7.61 -2.18
N ALA A 29 4.53 6.61 -2.22
CA ALA A 29 5.36 6.27 -1.08
C ALA A 29 6.79 6.01 -1.52
N THR A 30 7.74 6.37 -0.67
CA THR A 30 9.14 6.00 -0.87
C THR A 30 9.40 4.69 -0.16
N PHE A 31 9.86 3.70 -0.90
CA PHE A 31 10.16 2.37 -0.38
C PHE A 31 11.67 2.21 -0.33
N ARG A 32 12.19 1.99 0.87
CA ARG A 32 13.64 1.74 1.03
C ARG A 32 13.92 0.28 0.72
N GLY A 33 14.53 0.02 -0.43
CA GLY A 33 14.94 -1.32 -0.81
C GLY A 33 16.31 -1.68 -0.26
N SER A 34 16.81 -2.82 -0.70
CA SER A 34 18.12 -3.31 -0.23
C SER A 34 19.28 -2.47 -0.77
N HIS A 35 19.14 -1.95 -1.98
CA HIS A 35 20.24 -1.25 -2.65
C HIS A 35 19.93 0.19 -2.97
N ASP A 36 18.66 0.56 -3.00
CA ASP A 36 18.26 1.90 -3.42
C ASP A 36 16.88 2.20 -2.87
N ASP A 37 16.46 3.46 -3.00
CA ASP A 37 15.12 3.87 -2.65
C ASP A 37 14.27 3.91 -3.92
N TYR A 38 13.02 3.49 -3.80
CA TYR A 38 12.09 3.42 -4.93
C TYR A 38 10.80 4.14 -4.59
N VAL A 39 10.11 4.59 -5.62
CA VAL A 39 8.81 5.24 -5.46
C VAL A 39 7.74 4.25 -5.90
N VAL A 40 6.82 3.95 -4.98
CA VAL A 40 5.67 3.10 -5.23
C VAL A 40 4.43 3.97 -5.23
N GLN A 41 3.62 3.84 -6.26
CA GLN A 41 2.40 4.62 -6.42
C GLN A 41 1.21 3.71 -6.61
N LEU A 42 0.08 4.13 -6.07
CA LEU A 42 -1.20 3.50 -6.31
C LEU A 42 -2.17 4.55 -6.82
N ARG A 43 -2.88 4.26 -7.91
CA ARG A 43 -3.94 5.12 -8.45
C ARG A 43 -5.15 4.24 -8.75
N GLY A 44 -6.16 4.32 -7.88
CA GLY A 44 -7.30 3.43 -7.99
C GLY A 44 -6.88 1.99 -7.70
N ASP A 45 -6.83 1.18 -8.72
CA ASP A 45 -6.36 -0.21 -8.61
C ASP A 45 -5.07 -0.46 -9.38
N GLU A 46 -4.45 0.59 -9.90
CA GLU A 46 -3.22 0.48 -10.66
C GLU A 46 -2.01 0.79 -9.80
N TRP A 47 -1.11 -0.16 -9.73
CA TRP A 47 0.15 -0.01 -9.00
C TRP A 47 1.27 0.33 -9.98
N SER A 48 2.24 1.09 -9.50
CA SER A 48 3.45 1.36 -10.25
C SER A 48 4.64 1.51 -9.30
N CYS A 49 5.81 1.19 -9.82
CA CYS A 49 7.06 1.30 -9.09
C CYS A 49 8.15 1.63 -10.08
N ASN A 50 9.13 2.44 -9.67
CA ASN A 50 10.20 2.83 -10.56
C ASN A 50 11.41 1.89 -10.49
N CYS A 51 11.25 0.71 -9.90
CA CYS A 51 12.34 -0.27 -9.85
C CYS A 51 12.52 -0.94 -11.22
N HIS A 52 13.67 -1.57 -11.39
CA HIS A 52 14.03 -2.19 -12.68
C HIS A 52 13.05 -3.30 -13.06
N THR A 53 12.67 -4.12 -12.09
CA THR A 53 11.76 -5.25 -12.35
C THR A 53 10.44 -4.79 -12.91
N PHE A 54 9.85 -3.75 -12.31
CA PHE A 54 8.56 -3.25 -12.77
C PHE A 54 8.69 -2.52 -14.10
N SER A 55 9.72 -1.68 -14.25
CA SER A 55 9.87 -0.88 -15.47
C SER A 55 10.23 -1.73 -16.70
N SER A 56 10.69 -2.96 -16.51
CA SER A 56 10.92 -3.86 -17.62
C SER A 56 9.64 -4.42 -18.25
N HIS A 57 8.52 -4.29 -17.54
CA HIS A 57 7.19 -4.75 -17.97
C HIS A 57 7.11 -6.26 -18.24
N VAL A 58 8.06 -7.03 -17.70
CA VAL A 58 8.06 -8.47 -17.90
C VAL A 58 7.02 -9.17 -17.03
N VAL A 59 6.91 -8.74 -15.76
CA VAL A 59 6.05 -9.41 -14.78
C VAL A 59 4.80 -8.59 -14.47
N GLY A 60 4.86 -7.27 -14.58
CA GLY A 60 3.74 -6.40 -14.25
C GLY A 60 3.64 -6.10 -12.76
N THR A 61 4.56 -6.60 -11.95
CA THR A 61 4.62 -6.32 -10.53
C THR A 61 6.07 -6.42 -10.06
N CYS A 62 6.31 -6.15 -8.79
CA CYS A 62 7.64 -6.30 -8.21
C CYS A 62 7.51 -6.57 -6.72
N SER A 63 8.62 -6.93 -6.09
CA SER A 63 8.62 -7.22 -4.66
C SER A 63 8.18 -6.03 -3.82
N HIS A 64 8.46 -4.82 -4.26
CA HIS A 64 8.09 -3.61 -3.52
C HIS A 64 6.56 -3.44 -3.51
N ILE A 65 5.91 -3.64 -4.65
CA ILE A 65 4.45 -3.56 -4.73
C ILE A 65 3.83 -4.69 -3.91
N MET A 66 4.35 -5.90 -4.04
CA MET A 66 3.82 -7.05 -3.30
C MET A 66 3.92 -6.85 -1.79
N ALA A 67 5.04 -6.28 -1.33
CA ALA A 67 5.20 -5.97 0.09
C ALA A 67 4.19 -4.93 0.56
N MET A 68 3.96 -3.89 -0.25
CA MET A 68 2.96 -2.88 0.08
C MET A 68 1.56 -3.47 0.14
N GLN A 69 1.24 -4.36 -0.77
CA GLN A 69 -0.07 -5.02 -0.78
C GLN A 69 -0.28 -5.87 0.47
N GLN A 70 0.72 -6.61 0.90
CA GLN A 70 0.63 -7.40 2.12
C GLN A 70 0.48 -6.52 3.35
N LEU A 71 1.26 -5.44 3.41
CA LEU A 71 1.28 -4.56 4.56
C LEU A 71 -0.03 -3.78 4.69
N LEU A 72 -0.57 -3.31 3.59
CA LEU A 72 -1.72 -2.43 3.56
C LEU A 72 -3.03 -3.13 3.20
N ALA A 73 -3.02 -4.46 3.10
CA ALA A 73 -4.18 -5.22 2.63
C ALA A 73 -5.51 -4.77 3.23
N PRO A 74 -5.63 -4.58 4.57
CA PRO A 74 -6.90 -4.15 5.14
C PRO A 74 -7.34 -2.75 4.68
N MET A 75 -6.42 -1.94 4.17
CA MET A 75 -6.68 -0.56 3.78
C MET A 75 -6.77 -0.37 2.28
N LEU A 76 -6.76 -1.46 1.52
CA LEU A 76 -6.81 -1.41 0.07
C LEU A 76 -8.17 -1.89 -0.43
N SER A 77 -8.58 -1.37 -1.58
CA SER A 77 -9.75 -1.92 -2.26
C SER A 77 -9.46 -3.35 -2.68
N GLU A 78 -10.51 -4.12 -2.95
CA GLU A 78 -10.34 -5.50 -3.35
C GLU A 78 -9.53 -5.60 -4.63
N GLU A 79 -9.78 -4.72 -5.59
CA GLU A 79 -9.05 -4.70 -6.84
C GLU A 79 -7.57 -4.40 -6.65
N ALA A 80 -7.26 -3.42 -5.80
CA ALA A 80 -5.86 -3.07 -5.53
C ALA A 80 -5.14 -4.18 -4.77
N ARG A 81 -5.87 -4.89 -3.90
CA ARG A 81 -5.30 -5.95 -3.09
C ARG A 81 -4.88 -7.16 -3.91
N PHE A 82 -5.64 -7.49 -4.93
CA PHE A 82 -5.46 -8.72 -5.71
C PHE A 82 -4.96 -8.48 -7.12
N ALA A 83 -4.66 -7.24 -7.48
CA ALA A 83 -4.28 -6.92 -8.86
C ALA A 83 -3.06 -7.72 -9.33
N THR A 84 -2.11 -7.99 -8.44
CA THR A 84 -0.89 -8.72 -8.81
C THR A 84 -1.02 -10.23 -8.64
N GLU A 85 -1.97 -10.69 -7.86
CA GLU A 85 -2.16 -12.12 -7.64
C GLU A 85 -2.56 -12.84 -8.91
N GLN A 86 -3.39 -12.20 -9.72
CA GLN A 86 -3.80 -12.78 -11.00
C GLN A 86 -2.61 -12.96 -11.93
N VAL A 87 -1.70 -12.01 -11.94
CA VAL A 87 -0.48 -12.11 -12.74
C VAL A 87 0.40 -13.26 -12.26
N ALA A 88 0.56 -13.37 -10.95
CA ALA A 88 1.36 -14.43 -10.36
C ALA A 88 0.78 -15.82 -10.65
N LEU A 89 -0.54 -15.95 -10.61
CA LEU A 89 -1.19 -17.23 -10.87
C LEU A 89 -1.16 -17.59 -12.35
N ALA A 90 -1.16 -16.58 -13.22
CA ALA A 90 -1.09 -16.81 -14.66
C ALA A 90 0.31 -17.24 -15.11
N SER A 91 1.29 -16.93 -14.33
CA SER A 91 2.66 -17.31 -14.66
C SER A 91 3.00 -18.68 -14.09
#